data_529730d67e913d33aaa16db2bd7166f9
#
_entry.id   529730d67e913d33aaa16db2bd7166f9
#
_cell.length_a   1.000
_cell.length_b   1.000
_cell.length_c   1.000
_cell.angle_alpha   90.00
_cell.angle_beta   90.00
_cell.angle_gamma   90.00
#
_symmetry.space_group_name_H-M   'P 1'
#
loop_
_entity.id
_entity.type
_entity.pdbx_description
1 polymer ?
#
loop_
_entity_poly.entity_id
_entity_poly.type
_entity_poly.pdbx_seq_one_letter_code
_entity_poly.pdbx_strand_id
1 'polypeptide(L)'
;MSNRRNFLKILGTGMAAATANPVLAGVSRLKTDHRTLKIGLLSPQSNLFPAYPYSFINGFRLGIDQHQALRKKQIEIITEQVGYGTPFLSTQAARKLLYENNVDLMTGILGTEVVSQFSDLFQQKEVPFIVCNPGEYFPVEPLRKNPFLFFNTLNLYQSSFLQARYATTHYGKKGLIVTSLYDSGYDAVYAFTHGAEMEEGTTEVVILRQGTADTVSEALSRIRSTAPDYVYALLSGDLAREFILRFRNEENSSLPLMATPFVTEEHFLTTLGASAAGIETIAPWSRHLDHPASLDFVKNYRETTRSNPDMMAMLGYETGLLTYRALASCNGDFSGTSLAHALREARMTSPRGDFSFDPETGWAQTPMYLTSIRAGLFNLTPEPHPEVLPQSIAAHDLAFAALDTPLRSGWLNPYLFV
;
A
#
# COMPACT_ATOMS: atom_id res chain seq x y z
N MET A 1 45.20 55.35 7.15
CA MET A 1 44.54 56.66 7.23
C MET A 1 44.32 57.18 5.81
N SER A 2 43.18 57.68 5.47
CA SER A 2 42.73 58.24 4.17
C SER A 2 41.80 57.28 3.41
N ASN A 3 40.61 57.61 2.98
CA ASN A 3 39.80 58.81 3.13
C ASN A 3 38.36 58.41 2.68
N ARG A 4 37.46 58.36 3.62
CA ARG A 4 36.01 58.11 3.41
C ARG A 4 35.25 59.29 2.81
N ARG A 5 35.96 60.32 2.35
CA ARG A 5 35.38 61.60 1.91
C ARG A 5 35.28 61.82 0.40
N ASN A 6 35.79 60.90 -0.43
CA ASN A 6 35.76 61.08 -1.89
C ASN A 6 34.70 60.29 -2.63
N PHE A 7 33.82 59.53 -1.92
CA PHE A 7 32.76 58.78 -2.56
C PHE A 7 31.43 59.56 -2.69
N LEU A 8 31.33 60.75 -2.13
CA LEU A 8 30.07 61.52 -2.07
C LEU A 8 30.03 62.74 -2.99
N LYS A 9 30.98 62.92 -3.95
CA LYS A 9 31.03 64.09 -4.85
C LYS A 9 30.77 63.82 -6.33
N ILE A 10 30.26 62.60 -6.74
CA ILE A 10 29.88 62.35 -8.12
C ILE A 10 28.39 61.93 -8.17
N LEU A 11 27.52 62.73 -7.65
CA LEU A 11 26.07 62.66 -7.88
C LEU A 11 25.48 64.07 -7.91
N GLY A 12 25.78 64.78 -8.95
CA GLY A 12 25.18 66.08 -9.18
C GLY A 12 25.49 66.55 -10.60
N THR A 13 24.52 66.56 -11.42
CA THR A 13 24.23 67.21 -12.72
C THR A 13 23.94 66.23 -13.87
N GLY A 14 22.72 66.31 -14.31
CA GLY A 14 22.22 65.65 -15.54
C GLY A 14 20.71 65.45 -15.57
N MET A 15 19.93 66.59 -15.47
CA MET A 15 18.53 66.54 -15.86
C MET A 15 18.43 66.38 -17.38
N ALA A 16 17.81 65.29 -17.83
CA ALA A 16 17.18 65.21 -19.12
C ALA A 16 15.86 64.41 -18.98
N ALA A 17 14.76 65.11 -19.22
CA ALA A 17 13.42 64.56 -19.22
C ALA A 17 13.26 63.50 -20.32
N ALA A 18 12.91 62.27 -19.94
CA ALA A 18 12.33 61.31 -20.82
C ALA A 18 11.13 60.65 -20.09
N THR A 19 9.94 60.94 -20.64
CA THR A 19 8.70 60.33 -20.23
C THR A 19 8.77 58.81 -20.53
N ALA A 20 9.00 57.98 -19.53
CA ALA A 20 8.87 56.56 -19.63
C ALA A 20 7.79 56.11 -18.63
N ASN A 21 6.74 55.49 -19.17
CA ASN A 21 5.71 54.80 -18.41
C ASN A 21 6.35 53.86 -17.37
N PRO A 22 5.90 53.83 -16.13
CA PRO A 22 6.30 52.81 -15.21
C PRO A 22 5.52 51.52 -15.64
N VAL A 23 6.16 50.67 -16.40
CA VAL A 23 5.78 49.27 -16.40
C VAL A 23 6.08 48.79 -14.98
N LEU A 24 5.05 48.78 -14.15
CA LEU A 24 5.02 48.05 -12.90
C LEU A 24 5.21 46.57 -13.26
N ALA A 25 6.47 46.14 -13.32
CA ALA A 25 6.78 44.73 -13.19
C ALA A 25 6.26 44.31 -11.80
N GLY A 26 5.06 43.76 -11.81
CA GLY A 26 4.49 43.12 -10.66
C GLY A 26 5.40 41.94 -10.29
N VAL A 27 6.37 42.19 -9.41
CA VAL A 27 7.00 41.15 -8.63
C VAL A 27 5.86 40.61 -7.76
N SER A 28 5.18 39.61 -8.26
CA SER A 28 4.30 38.76 -7.48
C SER A 28 5.16 38.26 -6.31
N ARG A 29 5.06 38.92 -5.17
CA ARG A 29 5.57 38.38 -3.92
C ARG A 29 4.78 37.10 -3.72
N LEU A 30 5.41 35.96 -4.01
CA LEU A 30 4.93 34.65 -3.56
C LEU A 30 4.66 34.84 -2.07
N LYS A 31 3.38 34.89 -1.72
CA LYS A 31 2.94 34.83 -0.33
C LYS A 31 3.47 33.50 0.19
N THR A 32 4.56 33.52 0.93
CA THR A 32 4.96 32.38 1.73
C THR A 32 3.87 32.19 2.76
N ASP A 33 2.95 31.28 2.45
CA ASP A 33 1.94 30.87 3.41
C ASP A 33 2.67 30.16 4.57
N HIS A 34 2.72 30.84 5.72
CA HIS A 34 3.31 30.32 6.95
C HIS A 34 2.34 29.45 7.74
N ARG A 35 1.22 29.10 7.14
CA ARG A 35 0.20 28.22 7.73
C ARG A 35 0.78 26.85 8.03
N THR A 36 0.46 26.31 9.22
CA THR A 36 0.68 24.89 9.57
C THR A 36 -0.17 24.01 8.67
N LEU A 37 0.47 23.08 7.96
CA LEU A 37 -0.22 22.08 7.15
C LEU A 37 -0.67 20.94 8.06
N LYS A 38 -1.94 20.60 8.00
CA LYS A 38 -2.54 19.55 8.83
C LYS A 38 -2.82 18.30 8.00
N ILE A 39 -2.26 17.19 8.45
CA ILE A 39 -2.50 15.89 7.84
C ILE A 39 -3.31 15.03 8.81
N GLY A 40 -4.49 14.60 8.38
CA GLY A 40 -5.32 13.65 9.13
C GLY A 40 -4.87 12.22 8.85
N LEU A 41 -4.72 11.42 9.91
CA LEU A 41 -4.34 10.01 9.79
C LEU A 41 -5.36 9.12 10.50
N LEU A 42 -5.99 8.21 9.75
CA LEU A 42 -6.90 7.19 10.28
C LEU A 42 -6.13 5.91 10.59
N SER A 43 -6.17 5.46 11.85
CA SER A 43 -5.41 4.31 12.33
C SER A 43 -6.32 3.23 12.90
N PRO A 44 -6.44 2.06 12.25
CA PRO A 44 -7.16 0.93 12.81
C PRO A 44 -6.31 0.15 13.83
N GLN A 45 -6.96 -0.76 14.55
CA GLN A 45 -6.34 -1.78 15.39
C GLN A 45 -6.24 -3.10 14.64
N SER A 46 -5.30 -3.95 15.06
CA SER A 46 -5.25 -5.34 14.63
C SER A 46 -4.86 -6.23 15.81
N ASN A 47 -5.64 -7.28 16.06
CA ASN A 47 -5.28 -8.35 17.01
C ASN A 47 -4.35 -9.38 16.36
N LEU A 48 -4.48 -9.60 15.03
CA LEU A 48 -3.62 -10.52 14.29
C LEU A 48 -2.20 -9.99 14.15
N PHE A 49 -2.07 -8.69 13.85
CA PHE A 49 -0.79 -8.02 13.62
C PHE A 49 -0.73 -6.67 14.35
N PRO A 50 -0.61 -6.68 15.70
CA PRO A 50 -0.66 -5.45 16.50
C PRO A 50 0.40 -4.42 16.16
N ALA A 51 1.50 -4.82 15.53
CA ALA A 51 2.57 -3.94 15.11
C ALA A 51 2.23 -3.12 13.84
N TYR A 52 1.37 -3.62 12.94
CA TYR A 52 1.12 -3.04 11.62
C TYR A 52 0.67 -1.58 11.65
N PRO A 53 -0.28 -1.14 12.51
CA PRO A 53 -0.64 0.28 12.58
C PRO A 53 0.55 1.18 12.94
N TYR A 54 1.39 0.72 13.86
CA TYR A 54 2.59 1.47 14.27
C TYR A 54 3.67 1.46 13.19
N SER A 55 3.87 0.33 12.52
CA SER A 55 4.79 0.21 11.39
C SER A 55 4.43 1.19 10.29
N PHE A 56 3.15 1.29 9.94
CA PHE A 56 2.65 2.25 8.96
C PHE A 56 2.93 3.70 9.39
N ILE A 57 2.58 4.08 10.61
CA ILE A 57 2.79 5.44 11.13
C ILE A 57 4.28 5.81 11.14
N ASN A 58 5.14 4.89 11.56
CA ASN A 58 6.58 5.10 11.58
C ASN A 58 7.15 5.27 10.17
N GLY A 59 6.72 4.43 9.23
CA GLY A 59 7.05 4.57 7.82
C GLY A 59 6.59 5.92 7.26
N PHE A 60 5.34 6.29 7.50
CA PHE A 60 4.77 7.56 7.04
C PHE A 60 5.55 8.78 7.52
N ARG A 61 5.87 8.82 8.81
CA ARG A 61 6.70 9.90 9.38
C ARG A 61 8.08 9.93 8.73
N LEU A 62 8.74 8.78 8.60
CA LEU A 62 10.04 8.69 7.96
C LEU A 62 10.00 9.23 6.51
N GLY A 63 8.95 8.90 5.74
CA GLY A 63 8.77 9.38 4.37
C GLY A 63 8.63 10.90 4.26
N ILE A 64 7.94 11.53 5.23
CA ILE A 64 7.82 12.99 5.29
C ILE A 64 9.11 13.65 5.75
N ASP A 65 9.78 13.11 6.78
CA ASP A 65 10.90 13.74 7.47
C ASP A 65 12.22 13.69 6.69
N GLN A 66 12.38 12.73 5.78
CA GLN A 66 13.63 12.52 5.02
C GLN A 66 14.04 13.74 4.16
N HIS A 67 13.10 14.59 3.80
CA HIS A 67 13.34 15.67 2.87
C HIS A 67 13.38 17.03 3.56
N GLN A 68 14.58 17.63 3.65
CA GLN A 68 14.85 18.90 4.33
C GLN A 68 14.05 20.11 3.81
N ALA A 69 13.48 20.03 2.60
CA ALA A 69 12.76 21.14 2.00
C ALA A 69 11.49 21.55 2.78
N LEU A 70 10.86 20.62 3.48
CA LEU A 70 9.69 20.90 4.34
C LEU A 70 10.06 21.24 5.80
N ARG A 71 11.32 21.14 6.21
CA ARG A 71 11.75 21.52 7.59
C ARG A 71 11.44 22.98 7.95
N LYS A 72 11.20 23.82 6.95
CA LYS A 72 10.78 25.22 7.16
C LYS A 72 9.27 25.38 7.31
N LYS A 73 8.46 24.34 7.04
CA LYS A 73 7.01 24.36 7.21
C LYS A 73 6.63 23.49 8.40
N GLN A 74 5.73 23.99 9.21
CA GLN A 74 5.16 23.19 10.28
C GLN A 74 4.14 22.21 9.67
N ILE A 75 4.38 20.93 9.82
CA ILE A 75 3.43 19.87 9.48
C ILE A 75 2.92 19.28 10.80
N GLU A 76 1.62 19.30 10.97
CA GLU A 76 0.91 18.68 12.08
C GLU A 76 0.22 17.41 11.60
N ILE A 77 0.51 16.25 12.22
CA ILE A 77 -0.15 15.00 11.94
C ILE A 77 -1.15 14.71 13.05
N ILE A 78 -2.43 14.71 12.72
CA ILE A 78 -3.53 14.47 13.65
C ILE A 78 -4.05 13.06 13.41
N THR A 79 -3.88 12.17 14.40
CA THR A 79 -4.25 10.75 14.30
C THR A 79 -5.56 10.50 15.01
N GLU A 80 -6.51 9.86 14.33
CA GLU A 80 -7.77 9.38 14.89
C GLU A 80 -7.84 7.85 14.82
N GLN A 81 -8.26 7.24 15.92
CA GLN A 81 -8.43 5.79 16.00
C GLN A 81 -9.80 5.39 15.45
N VAL A 82 -9.82 4.34 14.64
CA VAL A 82 -11.04 3.84 13.97
C VAL A 82 -11.43 2.42 14.39
N GLY A 83 -10.93 1.95 15.54
CA GLY A 83 -11.14 0.57 16.00
C GLY A 83 -10.59 -0.41 14.95
N TYR A 84 -11.41 -1.35 14.53
CA TYR A 84 -11.06 -2.29 13.45
C TYR A 84 -11.39 -1.77 12.04
N GLY A 85 -11.50 -0.46 11.87
CA GLY A 85 -11.82 0.15 10.58
C GLY A 85 -13.29 0.02 10.19
N THR A 86 -14.20 -0.06 11.16
CA THR A 86 -15.65 -0.17 10.90
C THR A 86 -16.24 1.10 10.27
N PRO A 87 -17.31 1.01 9.47
CA PRO A 87 -17.89 2.17 8.78
C PRO A 87 -18.27 3.31 9.73
N PHE A 88 -18.88 2.99 10.86
CA PHE A 88 -19.35 3.99 11.83
C PHE A 88 -18.20 4.80 12.42
N LEU A 89 -17.19 4.12 12.99
CA LEU A 89 -16.05 4.79 13.62
C LEU A 89 -15.19 5.54 12.58
N SER A 90 -15.01 4.94 11.41
CA SER A 90 -14.25 5.56 10.32
C SER A 90 -14.91 6.82 9.81
N THR A 91 -16.23 6.82 9.63
CA THR A 91 -17.00 8.00 9.21
C THR A 91 -16.95 9.11 10.27
N GLN A 92 -17.09 8.78 11.55
CA GLN A 92 -16.98 9.76 12.63
C GLN A 92 -15.59 10.40 12.67
N ALA A 93 -14.53 9.60 12.62
CA ALA A 93 -13.15 10.06 12.63
C ALA A 93 -12.84 10.94 11.41
N ALA A 94 -13.29 10.52 10.21
CA ALA A 94 -13.13 11.31 8.99
C ALA A 94 -13.85 12.66 9.09
N ARG A 95 -15.09 12.69 9.59
CA ARG A 95 -15.82 13.95 9.83
C ARG A 95 -15.11 14.85 10.81
N LYS A 96 -14.59 14.33 11.90
CA LYS A 96 -13.83 15.11 12.89
C LYS A 96 -12.59 15.74 12.26
N LEU A 97 -11.80 14.98 11.51
CA LEU A 97 -10.63 15.48 10.82
C LEU A 97 -10.99 16.57 9.79
N LEU A 98 -12.05 16.37 8.99
CA LEU A 98 -12.44 17.27 7.92
C LEU A 98 -13.13 18.55 8.42
N TYR A 99 -13.98 18.48 9.44
CA TYR A 99 -14.87 19.59 9.84
C TYR A 99 -14.43 20.31 11.12
N GLU A 100 -13.78 19.60 12.05
CA GLU A 100 -13.32 20.18 13.31
C GLU A 100 -11.83 20.55 13.24
N ASN A 101 -10.98 19.64 12.73
CA ASN A 101 -9.55 19.86 12.63
C ASN A 101 -9.16 20.63 11.36
N ASN A 102 -10.01 20.63 10.33
CA ASN A 102 -9.76 21.27 9.03
C ASN A 102 -8.41 20.84 8.43
N VAL A 103 -8.25 19.53 8.24
CA VAL A 103 -7.03 18.97 7.65
C VAL A 103 -6.94 19.28 6.16
N ASP A 104 -5.72 19.42 5.65
CA ASP A 104 -5.42 19.75 4.25
C ASP A 104 -5.32 18.49 3.38
N LEU A 105 -4.95 17.37 3.98
CA LEU A 105 -4.80 16.07 3.34
C LEU A 105 -5.13 14.99 4.37
N MET A 106 -5.71 13.88 3.90
CA MET A 106 -5.92 12.70 4.74
C MET A 106 -5.15 11.49 4.22
N THR A 107 -4.79 10.61 5.13
CA THR A 107 -4.30 9.25 4.84
C THR A 107 -4.72 8.30 5.96
N GLY A 108 -4.52 7.02 5.75
CA GLY A 108 -4.76 6.01 6.79
C GLY A 108 -5.13 4.66 6.21
N ILE A 109 -5.21 3.67 7.10
CA ILE A 109 -5.51 2.29 6.74
C ILE A 109 -7.01 2.07 6.89
N LEU A 110 -7.71 1.90 5.77
CA LEU A 110 -9.14 1.59 5.72
C LEU A 110 -9.46 0.63 4.59
N GLY A 111 -10.45 -0.24 4.81
CA GLY A 111 -11.01 -1.07 3.75
C GLY A 111 -11.67 -0.23 2.66
N THR A 112 -11.48 -0.62 1.41
CA THR A 112 -12.04 0.07 0.23
C THR A 112 -13.56 0.20 0.33
N GLU A 113 -14.24 -0.84 0.80
CA GLU A 113 -15.69 -0.87 0.98
C GLU A 113 -16.16 0.15 2.04
N VAL A 114 -15.39 0.33 3.11
CA VAL A 114 -15.69 1.33 4.14
C VAL A 114 -15.57 2.75 3.59
N VAL A 115 -14.51 3.02 2.83
CA VAL A 115 -14.29 4.33 2.21
C VAL A 115 -15.42 4.69 1.24
N SER A 116 -16.02 3.71 0.55
CA SER A 116 -17.12 3.95 -0.37
C SER A 116 -18.33 4.61 0.31
N GLN A 117 -18.55 4.33 1.60
CA GLN A 117 -19.71 4.82 2.34
C GLN A 117 -19.64 6.30 2.75
N PHE A 118 -18.46 6.91 2.69
CA PHE A 118 -18.27 8.34 3.01
C PHE A 118 -17.36 9.08 2.04
N SER A 119 -17.13 8.49 0.87
CA SER A 119 -16.26 9.05 -0.18
C SER A 119 -16.65 10.47 -0.63
N ASP A 120 -17.96 10.76 -0.64
CA ASP A 120 -18.49 12.07 -1.02
C ASP A 120 -18.01 13.21 -0.11
N LEU A 121 -17.66 12.91 1.15
CA LEU A 121 -17.16 13.94 2.08
C LEU A 121 -15.87 14.59 1.55
N PHE A 122 -15.02 13.82 0.89
CA PHE A 122 -13.74 14.30 0.36
C PHE A 122 -13.94 15.20 -0.85
N GLN A 123 -14.89 14.84 -1.72
CA GLN A 123 -15.26 15.69 -2.84
C GLN A 123 -15.94 16.99 -2.39
N GLN A 124 -16.84 16.92 -1.40
CA GLN A 124 -17.51 18.11 -0.86
C GLN A 124 -16.56 19.07 -0.16
N LYS A 125 -15.52 18.54 0.49
CA LYS A 125 -14.51 19.33 1.21
C LYS A 125 -13.30 19.69 0.36
N GLU A 126 -13.19 19.10 -0.81
CA GLU A 126 -12.01 19.20 -1.68
C GLU A 126 -10.72 18.85 -0.94
N VAL A 127 -10.74 17.79 -0.11
CA VAL A 127 -9.58 17.31 0.62
C VAL A 127 -9.14 15.97 0.04
N PRO A 128 -7.90 15.85 -0.48
CA PRO A 128 -7.41 14.57 -0.98
C PRO A 128 -7.21 13.56 0.15
N PHE A 129 -7.57 12.31 -0.14
CA PHE A 129 -7.40 11.18 0.76
C PHE A 129 -6.59 10.07 0.09
N ILE A 130 -5.41 9.76 0.63
CA ILE A 130 -4.61 8.61 0.23
C ILE A 130 -5.03 7.43 1.11
N VAL A 131 -5.89 6.58 0.56
CA VAL A 131 -6.37 5.36 1.21
C VAL A 131 -5.30 4.29 1.12
N CYS A 132 -4.96 3.69 2.24
CA CYS A 132 -3.99 2.60 2.33
C CYS A 132 -4.67 1.34 2.85
N ASN A 133 -4.33 0.20 2.29
CA ASN A 133 -4.79 -1.11 2.78
C ASN A 133 -3.98 -2.25 2.11
N PRO A 134 -4.19 -3.50 2.50
CA PRO A 134 -3.58 -4.65 1.84
C PRO A 134 -3.98 -4.84 0.37
N GLY A 135 -4.99 -4.13 -0.12
CA GLY A 135 -5.48 -4.28 -1.49
C GLY A 135 -6.31 -5.55 -1.65
N GLU A 136 -7.15 -5.81 -0.67
CA GLU A 136 -7.98 -7.00 -0.52
C GLU A 136 -9.20 -7.04 -1.43
N TYR A 137 -9.61 -5.86 -1.93
CA TYR A 137 -10.76 -5.73 -2.81
C TYR A 137 -10.38 -5.16 -4.16
N PHE A 138 -11.14 -5.57 -5.17
CA PHE A 138 -11.07 -4.96 -6.48
C PHE A 138 -11.66 -3.53 -6.46
N PRO A 139 -11.03 -2.58 -7.18
CA PRO A 139 -11.52 -1.20 -7.25
C PRO A 139 -12.86 -1.10 -7.98
N VAL A 140 -13.87 -0.57 -7.28
CA VAL A 140 -15.23 -0.45 -7.80
C VAL A 140 -15.63 1.00 -8.13
N GLU A 141 -16.52 1.15 -9.08
CA GLU A 141 -17.34 2.33 -9.23
C GLU A 141 -18.23 2.53 -7.98
N PRO A 142 -18.45 3.71 -7.42
CA PRO A 142 -18.09 5.05 -7.92
C PRO A 142 -16.74 5.59 -7.40
N LEU A 143 -15.99 4.85 -6.60
CA LEU A 143 -14.72 5.32 -6.01
C LEU A 143 -13.73 5.82 -7.05
N ARG A 144 -13.70 5.15 -8.22
CA ARG A 144 -12.84 5.49 -9.36
C ARG A 144 -13.06 6.90 -9.89
N LYS A 145 -14.26 7.48 -9.72
CA LYS A 145 -14.63 8.80 -10.27
C LYS A 145 -14.40 9.95 -9.30
N ASN A 146 -14.05 9.66 -8.05
CA ASN A 146 -13.80 10.72 -7.09
C ASN A 146 -12.37 11.29 -7.27
N PRO A 147 -12.21 12.56 -7.70
CA PRO A 147 -10.91 13.14 -8.02
C PRO A 147 -10.03 13.36 -6.79
N PHE A 148 -10.58 13.24 -5.58
CA PHE A 148 -9.88 13.41 -4.32
C PHE A 148 -9.50 12.09 -3.64
N LEU A 149 -9.80 10.92 -4.24
CA LEU A 149 -9.40 9.63 -3.70
C LEU A 149 -8.21 9.05 -4.47
N PHE A 150 -7.26 8.54 -3.70
CA PHE A 150 -6.04 7.89 -4.18
C PHE A 150 -5.83 6.62 -3.36
N PHE A 151 -5.58 5.50 -4.04
CA PHE A 151 -5.48 4.20 -3.38
C PHE A 151 -4.04 3.69 -3.48
N ASN A 152 -3.28 3.89 -2.42
CA ASN A 152 -1.95 3.32 -2.27
C ASN A 152 -2.05 2.00 -1.50
N THR A 153 -2.10 0.88 -2.19
CA THR A 153 -2.39 -0.43 -1.63
C THR A 153 -1.27 -1.44 -1.90
N LEU A 154 -1.29 -2.56 -1.17
CA LEU A 154 -0.39 -3.70 -1.42
C LEU A 154 -0.91 -4.63 -2.53
N ASN A 155 -2.07 -4.35 -3.11
CA ASN A 155 -2.67 -5.07 -4.23
C ASN A 155 -2.75 -6.60 -4.03
N LEU A 156 -3.26 -7.07 -2.88
CA LEU A 156 -3.37 -8.49 -2.55
C LEU A 156 -4.24 -9.26 -3.56
N TYR A 157 -5.35 -8.67 -4.03
CA TYR A 157 -6.18 -9.29 -5.05
C TYR A 157 -5.40 -9.53 -6.34
N GLN A 158 -4.56 -8.56 -6.77
CA GLN A 158 -3.71 -8.69 -7.95
C GLN A 158 -2.57 -9.69 -7.72
N SER A 159 -1.99 -9.69 -6.51
CA SER A 159 -1.02 -10.71 -6.09
C SER A 159 -1.61 -12.11 -6.26
N SER A 160 -2.83 -12.33 -5.74
CA SER A 160 -3.51 -13.62 -5.84
C SER A 160 -3.80 -14.04 -7.29
N PHE A 161 -4.24 -13.09 -8.11
CA PHE A 161 -4.46 -13.32 -9.55
C PHE A 161 -3.19 -13.75 -10.28
N LEU A 162 -2.08 -13.02 -10.07
CA LEU A 162 -0.79 -13.32 -10.69
C LEU A 162 -0.19 -14.63 -10.18
N GLN A 163 -0.37 -14.94 -8.90
CA GLN A 163 0.06 -16.22 -8.32
C GLN A 163 -0.63 -17.41 -8.98
N ALA A 164 -1.93 -17.28 -9.22
CA ALA A 164 -2.69 -18.34 -9.91
C ALA A 164 -2.20 -18.56 -11.34
N ARG A 165 -2.01 -17.47 -12.11
CA ARG A 165 -1.48 -17.56 -13.46
C ARG A 165 -0.10 -18.21 -13.50
N TYR A 166 0.79 -17.77 -12.62
CA TYR A 166 2.11 -18.33 -12.48
C TYR A 166 2.04 -19.83 -12.13
N ALA A 167 1.31 -20.20 -11.09
CA ALA A 167 1.21 -21.58 -10.64
C ALA A 167 0.60 -22.51 -11.70
N THR A 168 -0.46 -22.06 -12.36
CA THR A 168 -1.15 -22.84 -13.42
C THR A 168 -0.27 -23.05 -14.65
N THR A 169 0.60 -22.10 -14.94
CA THR A 169 1.53 -22.21 -16.07
C THR A 169 2.73 -23.10 -15.76
N HIS A 170 3.23 -23.06 -14.51
CA HIS A 170 4.50 -23.70 -14.15
C HIS A 170 4.33 -25.07 -13.48
N TYR A 171 3.25 -25.29 -12.72
CA TYR A 171 3.07 -26.51 -11.92
C TYR A 171 2.01 -27.44 -12.46
N GLY A 172 0.99 -26.92 -13.14
CA GLY A 172 -0.08 -27.71 -13.73
C GLY A 172 -1.44 -27.03 -13.63
N LYS A 173 -2.48 -27.72 -14.08
CA LYS A 173 -3.81 -27.12 -14.30
C LYS A 173 -4.79 -27.27 -13.14
N LYS A 174 -4.43 -28.05 -12.10
CA LYS A 174 -5.30 -28.34 -10.97
C LYS A 174 -4.79 -27.66 -9.71
N GLY A 175 -5.38 -26.53 -9.34
CA GLY A 175 -5.08 -25.80 -8.11
C GLY A 175 -6.02 -26.17 -6.97
N LEU A 176 -5.54 -26.12 -5.74
CA LEU A 176 -6.37 -26.20 -4.55
C LEU A 176 -6.09 -25.01 -3.63
N ILE A 177 -7.15 -24.26 -3.33
CA ILE A 177 -7.10 -23.12 -2.41
C ILE A 177 -7.49 -23.62 -1.02
N VAL A 178 -6.61 -23.42 -0.04
CA VAL A 178 -6.91 -23.63 1.38
C VAL A 178 -7.08 -22.27 2.02
N THR A 179 -8.25 -22.00 2.58
CA THR A 179 -8.57 -20.70 3.16
C THR A 179 -9.36 -20.85 4.46
N SER A 180 -9.50 -19.80 5.25
CA SER A 180 -10.41 -19.76 6.40
C SER A 180 -11.71 -19.05 6.03
N LEU A 181 -12.69 -19.11 6.92
CA LEU A 181 -13.92 -18.33 6.76
C LEU A 181 -13.60 -16.82 6.71
N TYR A 182 -12.63 -16.37 7.51
CA TYR A 182 -12.19 -14.98 7.54
C TYR A 182 -11.45 -14.59 6.25
N ASP A 183 -10.43 -15.35 5.88
CA ASP A 183 -9.58 -15.03 4.72
C ASP A 183 -10.36 -15.13 3.39
N SER A 184 -11.33 -16.05 3.29
CA SER A 184 -12.21 -16.21 2.11
C SER A 184 -13.19 -15.03 1.93
N GLY A 185 -13.34 -14.23 2.94
CA GLY A 185 -14.23 -13.08 2.95
C GLY A 185 -13.74 -11.87 2.14
N TYR A 186 -12.66 -11.99 1.39
CA TYR A 186 -12.09 -10.96 0.53
C TYR A 186 -11.96 -11.46 -0.91
N ASP A 187 -11.72 -10.58 -1.87
CA ASP A 187 -11.72 -10.92 -3.31
C ASP A 187 -10.55 -11.81 -3.74
N ALA A 188 -9.61 -12.14 -2.84
CA ALA A 188 -8.41 -12.91 -3.15
C ALA A 188 -8.70 -14.34 -3.65
N VAL A 189 -9.73 -15.01 -3.11
CA VAL A 189 -10.16 -16.35 -3.61
C VAL A 189 -10.62 -16.25 -5.05
N TYR A 190 -11.48 -15.25 -5.32
CA TYR A 190 -12.00 -15.02 -6.65
C TYR A 190 -10.89 -14.66 -7.64
N ALA A 191 -10.01 -13.72 -7.24
CA ALA A 191 -8.88 -13.30 -8.07
C ALA A 191 -7.97 -14.47 -8.43
N PHE A 192 -7.69 -15.36 -7.47
CA PHE A 192 -6.89 -16.56 -7.71
C PHE A 192 -7.61 -17.52 -8.67
N THR A 193 -8.88 -17.83 -8.43
CA THR A 193 -9.66 -18.71 -9.31
C THR A 193 -9.69 -18.18 -10.74
N HIS A 194 -9.99 -16.90 -10.90
CA HIS A 194 -10.02 -16.27 -12.22
C HIS A 194 -8.65 -16.27 -12.92
N GLY A 195 -7.57 -16.03 -12.18
CA GLY A 195 -6.21 -16.13 -12.72
C GLY A 195 -5.85 -17.55 -13.21
N ALA A 196 -6.31 -18.59 -12.52
CA ALA A 196 -6.14 -19.97 -12.95
C ALA A 196 -6.96 -20.27 -14.23
N GLU A 197 -8.22 -19.82 -14.27
CA GLU A 197 -9.11 -20.02 -15.43
C GLU A 197 -8.55 -19.35 -16.70
N MET A 198 -7.93 -18.19 -16.59
CA MET A 198 -7.27 -17.53 -17.73
C MET A 198 -6.12 -18.34 -18.33
N GLU A 199 -5.53 -19.23 -17.57
CA GLU A 199 -4.49 -20.18 -18.00
C GLU A 199 -5.07 -21.59 -18.21
N GLU A 200 -6.37 -21.72 -18.46
CA GLU A 200 -7.08 -23.00 -18.67
C GLU A 200 -6.95 -23.97 -17.49
N GLY A 201 -6.78 -23.45 -16.29
CA GLY A 201 -6.72 -24.21 -15.05
C GLY A 201 -8.07 -24.27 -14.34
N THR A 202 -8.13 -25.10 -13.31
CA THR A 202 -9.27 -25.23 -12.41
C THR A 202 -8.81 -25.12 -10.97
N THR A 203 -9.67 -24.60 -10.10
CA THR A 203 -9.39 -24.50 -8.67
C THR A 203 -10.50 -25.16 -7.86
N GLU A 204 -10.11 -25.82 -6.78
CA GLU A 204 -11.00 -26.26 -5.73
C GLU A 204 -10.73 -25.46 -4.46
N VAL A 205 -11.75 -25.19 -3.65
CA VAL A 205 -11.63 -24.41 -2.42
C VAL A 205 -11.95 -25.25 -1.21
N VAL A 206 -11.07 -25.25 -0.22
CA VAL A 206 -11.27 -25.86 1.09
C VAL A 206 -11.26 -24.77 2.16
N ILE A 207 -12.35 -24.69 2.92
CA ILE A 207 -12.50 -23.67 3.98
C ILE A 207 -12.25 -24.33 5.35
N LEU A 208 -11.20 -23.85 6.04
CA LEU A 208 -10.90 -24.25 7.40
C LEU A 208 -11.86 -23.55 8.37
N ARG A 209 -12.43 -24.30 9.31
CA ARG A 209 -13.40 -23.78 10.28
C ARG A 209 -12.72 -23.61 11.64
N GLN A 210 -12.64 -22.40 12.14
CA GLN A 210 -12.14 -22.12 13.49
C GLN A 210 -13.04 -22.80 14.56
N GLY A 211 -12.41 -23.43 15.55
CA GLY A 211 -13.11 -24.02 16.70
C GLY A 211 -13.79 -25.36 16.46
N THR A 212 -13.68 -25.95 15.26
CA THR A 212 -14.07 -27.33 14.99
C THR A 212 -12.88 -28.28 15.10
N ALA A 213 -13.13 -29.53 15.48
CA ALA A 213 -12.08 -30.51 15.63
C ALA A 213 -11.33 -30.71 14.29
N ASP A 214 -10.05 -30.45 14.31
CA ASP A 214 -9.03 -30.80 13.32
C ASP A 214 -9.34 -30.50 11.85
N THR A 215 -9.74 -29.27 11.56
CA THR A 215 -10.06 -28.84 10.18
C THR A 215 -8.85 -28.87 9.26
N VAL A 216 -7.63 -28.76 9.80
CA VAL A 216 -6.39 -28.88 9.04
C VAL A 216 -6.22 -30.32 8.52
N SER A 217 -6.51 -31.36 9.32
CA SER A 217 -6.54 -32.75 8.85
C SER A 217 -7.55 -32.97 7.71
N GLU A 218 -8.71 -32.32 7.77
CA GLU A 218 -9.69 -32.39 6.68
C GLU A 218 -9.11 -31.81 5.39
N ALA A 219 -8.45 -30.65 5.45
CA ALA A 219 -7.81 -30.03 4.29
C ALA A 219 -6.67 -30.91 3.73
N LEU A 220 -5.82 -31.45 4.59
CA LEU A 220 -4.74 -32.34 4.18
C LEU A 220 -5.27 -33.65 3.54
N SER A 221 -6.36 -34.21 4.09
CA SER A 221 -7.06 -35.33 3.47
C SER A 221 -7.65 -35.00 2.10
N ARG A 222 -8.19 -33.78 1.95
CA ARG A 222 -8.69 -33.29 0.66
C ARG A 222 -7.57 -33.17 -0.36
N ILE A 223 -6.42 -32.58 0.01
CA ILE A 223 -5.24 -32.49 -0.84
C ILE A 223 -4.83 -33.89 -1.35
N ARG A 224 -4.75 -34.89 -0.46
CA ARG A 224 -4.39 -36.25 -0.85
C ARG A 224 -5.41 -36.87 -1.83
N SER A 225 -6.70 -36.63 -1.61
CA SER A 225 -7.76 -37.24 -2.43
C SER A 225 -7.93 -36.58 -3.80
N THR A 226 -7.69 -35.27 -3.91
CA THR A 226 -7.82 -34.51 -5.17
C THR A 226 -6.55 -34.51 -5.99
N ALA A 227 -5.40 -34.78 -5.37
CA ALA A 227 -4.08 -34.76 -5.98
C ALA A 227 -3.89 -33.53 -6.89
N PRO A 228 -3.93 -32.30 -6.30
CA PRO A 228 -3.72 -31.07 -7.06
C PRO A 228 -2.27 -30.95 -7.53
N ASP A 229 -2.03 -30.14 -8.55
CA ASP A 229 -0.68 -29.85 -9.04
C ASP A 229 0.04 -28.82 -8.15
N TYR A 230 -0.73 -27.98 -7.43
CA TYR A 230 -0.22 -26.99 -6.47
C TYR A 230 -1.29 -26.60 -5.44
N VAL A 231 -0.85 -26.04 -4.32
CA VAL A 231 -1.73 -25.53 -3.26
C VAL A 231 -1.49 -24.04 -3.08
N TYR A 232 -2.56 -23.27 -2.91
CA TYR A 232 -2.52 -21.88 -2.48
C TYR A 232 -3.08 -21.75 -1.07
N ALA A 233 -2.22 -21.37 -0.11
CA ALA A 233 -2.60 -21.10 1.27
C ALA A 233 -2.98 -19.61 1.41
N LEU A 234 -4.28 -19.31 1.25
CA LEU A 234 -4.87 -18.03 1.58
C LEU A 234 -5.31 -18.06 3.04
N LEU A 235 -4.35 -17.94 3.92
CA LEU A 235 -4.53 -18.07 5.36
C LEU A 235 -3.72 -17.00 6.11
N SER A 236 -4.17 -16.65 7.31
CA SER A 236 -3.51 -15.70 8.20
C SER A 236 -3.39 -16.25 9.63
N GLY A 237 -2.52 -15.63 10.43
CA GLY A 237 -2.35 -15.94 11.86
C GLY A 237 -1.97 -17.38 12.18
N ASP A 238 -2.44 -17.87 13.33
CA ASP A 238 -2.10 -19.22 13.83
C ASP A 238 -2.58 -20.34 12.91
N LEU A 239 -3.69 -20.13 12.21
CA LEU A 239 -4.24 -21.14 11.30
C LEU A 239 -3.33 -21.33 10.07
N ALA A 240 -2.77 -20.24 9.53
CA ALA A 240 -1.76 -20.33 8.47
C ALA A 240 -0.53 -21.10 8.95
N ARG A 241 -0.05 -20.78 10.15
CA ARG A 241 1.09 -21.45 10.76
C ARG A 241 0.84 -22.94 10.93
N GLU A 242 -0.28 -23.33 11.54
CA GLU A 242 -0.64 -24.74 11.77
C GLU A 242 -0.73 -25.50 10.46
N PHE A 243 -1.44 -24.96 9.47
CA PHE A 243 -1.59 -25.59 8.16
C PHE A 243 -0.23 -25.82 7.49
N ILE A 244 0.62 -24.80 7.41
CA ILE A 244 1.94 -24.91 6.74
C ILE A 244 2.84 -25.93 7.43
N LEU A 245 2.92 -25.91 8.76
CA LEU A 245 3.74 -26.85 9.52
C LEU A 245 3.30 -28.30 9.27
N ARG A 246 2.01 -28.56 9.31
CA ARG A 246 1.46 -29.90 9.08
C ARG A 246 1.57 -30.32 7.61
N PHE A 247 1.33 -29.43 6.67
CA PHE A 247 1.48 -29.69 5.24
C PHE A 247 2.90 -30.12 4.88
N ARG A 248 3.91 -29.47 5.45
CA ARG A 248 5.32 -29.81 5.20
C ARG A 248 5.79 -31.08 5.91
N ASN A 249 5.18 -31.46 7.02
CA ASN A 249 5.52 -32.66 7.77
C ASN A 249 4.86 -33.94 7.21
N GLU A 250 3.86 -33.82 6.36
CA GLU A 250 3.20 -34.96 5.72
C GLU A 250 3.85 -35.31 4.37
N GLU A 251 3.38 -36.38 3.72
CA GLU A 251 3.87 -36.86 2.42
C GLU A 251 3.74 -35.85 1.27
N ASN A 252 3.03 -34.74 1.49
CA ASN A 252 2.83 -33.64 0.53
C ASN A 252 3.97 -32.62 0.47
N SER A 253 5.10 -32.88 1.13
CA SER A 253 6.21 -31.92 1.28
C SER A 253 6.81 -31.44 -0.05
N SER A 254 6.68 -32.20 -1.14
CA SER A 254 7.16 -31.85 -2.48
C SER A 254 6.16 -31.08 -3.34
N LEU A 255 4.89 -31.02 -2.92
CA LEU A 255 3.86 -30.30 -3.67
C LEU A 255 4.11 -28.80 -3.59
N PRO A 256 4.10 -28.05 -4.73
CA PRO A 256 4.27 -26.62 -4.73
C PRO A 256 3.25 -25.91 -3.82
N LEU A 257 3.77 -25.02 -2.97
CA LEU A 257 2.96 -24.24 -2.03
C LEU A 257 3.13 -22.75 -2.29
N MET A 258 2.06 -22.14 -2.79
CA MET A 258 1.93 -20.68 -2.85
C MET A 258 1.25 -20.18 -1.59
N ALA A 259 1.60 -18.97 -1.13
CA ALA A 259 0.98 -18.36 0.04
C ALA A 259 0.80 -16.84 -0.14
N THR A 260 0.05 -16.22 0.77
CA THR A 260 -0.09 -14.75 0.77
C THR A 260 1.27 -14.08 1.04
N PRO A 261 1.51 -12.86 0.55
CA PRO A 261 2.77 -12.15 0.80
C PRO A 261 3.10 -12.00 2.29
N PHE A 262 2.09 -11.94 3.16
CA PHE A 262 2.26 -11.76 4.61
C PHE A 262 2.92 -12.96 5.31
N VAL A 263 2.86 -14.15 4.70
CA VAL A 263 3.57 -15.34 5.18
C VAL A 263 5.08 -15.20 5.02
N THR A 264 5.54 -14.33 4.12
CA THR A 264 6.97 -14.09 3.89
C THR A 264 7.59 -13.02 4.79
N GLU A 265 6.78 -12.41 5.66
CA GLU A 265 7.28 -11.46 6.65
C GLU A 265 8.12 -12.15 7.74
N GLU A 266 9.18 -11.49 8.19
CA GLU A 266 10.16 -12.06 9.13
C GLU A 266 9.53 -12.62 10.39
N HIS A 267 8.58 -11.88 10.97
CA HIS A 267 7.91 -12.29 12.19
C HIS A 267 7.12 -13.59 12.01
N PHE A 268 6.56 -13.81 10.80
CA PHE A 268 5.85 -15.05 10.48
C PHE A 268 6.81 -16.19 10.14
N LEU A 269 7.84 -15.93 9.32
CA LEU A 269 8.85 -16.91 8.95
C LEU A 269 9.56 -17.51 10.18
N THR A 270 9.82 -16.71 11.22
CA THR A 270 10.43 -17.21 12.47
C THR A 270 9.55 -18.25 13.16
N THR A 271 8.23 -18.20 13.01
CA THR A 271 7.30 -19.17 13.58
C THR A 271 7.23 -20.49 12.81
N LEU A 272 7.56 -20.46 11.52
CA LEU A 272 7.55 -21.63 10.62
C LEU A 272 8.87 -22.41 10.65
N GLY A 273 9.98 -21.74 10.95
CA GLY A 273 11.30 -22.35 10.87
C GLY A 273 11.55 -22.97 9.48
N ALA A 274 12.24 -24.12 9.43
CA ALA A 274 12.58 -24.80 8.17
C ALA A 274 11.37 -25.13 7.28
N SER A 275 10.18 -25.22 7.83
CA SER A 275 8.95 -25.53 7.07
C SER A 275 8.54 -24.43 6.08
N ALA A 276 9.09 -23.23 6.22
CA ALA A 276 8.85 -22.14 5.25
C ALA A 276 9.62 -22.31 3.95
N ALA A 277 10.68 -23.14 3.92
CA ALA A 277 11.49 -23.32 2.72
C ALA A 277 10.64 -23.80 1.53
N GLY A 278 10.85 -23.19 0.36
CA GLY A 278 10.11 -23.54 -0.86
C GLY A 278 8.68 -23.01 -0.91
N ILE A 279 8.26 -22.17 0.04
CA ILE A 279 7.03 -21.38 -0.14
C ILE A 279 7.32 -20.29 -1.16
N GLU A 280 6.39 -20.10 -2.08
CA GLU A 280 6.43 -19.00 -3.06
C GLU A 280 5.25 -18.06 -2.88
N THR A 281 5.47 -16.80 -3.25
CA THR A 281 4.44 -15.76 -3.28
C THR A 281 4.73 -14.75 -4.37
N ILE A 282 3.73 -13.99 -4.78
CA ILE A 282 3.93 -12.78 -5.55
C ILE A 282 3.61 -11.60 -4.65
N ALA A 283 4.64 -10.81 -4.35
CA ALA A 283 4.58 -9.72 -3.38
C ALA A 283 4.88 -8.36 -4.04
N PRO A 284 4.27 -7.27 -3.58
CA PRO A 284 4.59 -5.93 -4.08
C PRO A 284 5.97 -5.45 -3.63
N TRP A 285 6.51 -6.03 -2.55
CA TRP A 285 7.80 -5.68 -1.98
C TRP A 285 8.34 -6.78 -1.07
N SER A 286 9.65 -6.82 -0.94
CA SER A 286 10.38 -7.55 0.09
C SER A 286 11.52 -6.68 0.59
N ARG A 287 11.83 -6.74 1.88
CA ARG A 287 13.00 -6.03 2.45
C ARG A 287 14.34 -6.50 1.86
N HIS A 288 14.34 -7.63 1.15
CA HIS A 288 15.49 -8.20 0.46
C HIS A 288 15.52 -7.83 -1.03
N LEU A 289 14.63 -6.95 -1.47
CA LEU A 289 14.63 -6.45 -2.85
C LEU A 289 15.90 -5.65 -3.10
N ASP A 290 16.72 -6.11 -4.05
CA ASP A 290 17.94 -5.43 -4.47
C ASP A 290 17.63 -4.26 -5.40
N HIS A 291 17.14 -3.21 -4.78
CA HIS A 291 16.77 -1.97 -5.45
C HIS A 291 17.22 -0.77 -4.57
N PRO A 292 17.94 0.22 -5.14
CA PRO A 292 18.53 1.30 -4.34
C PRO A 292 17.56 1.98 -3.37
N ALA A 293 16.36 2.33 -3.82
CA ALA A 293 15.36 2.99 -2.95
C ALA A 293 14.84 2.06 -1.85
N SER A 294 14.80 0.73 -2.08
CA SER A 294 14.46 -0.25 -1.06
C SER A 294 15.55 -0.36 0.00
N LEU A 295 16.79 -0.47 -0.42
CA LEU A 295 17.95 -0.57 0.47
C LEU A 295 18.07 0.67 1.35
N ASP A 296 17.91 1.86 0.78
CA ASP A 296 17.92 3.14 1.50
C ASP A 296 16.77 3.21 2.51
N PHE A 297 15.57 2.81 2.13
CA PHE A 297 14.43 2.75 3.04
C PHE A 297 14.69 1.81 4.21
N VAL A 298 15.11 0.56 3.94
CA VAL A 298 15.39 -0.44 4.97
C VAL A 298 16.45 0.06 5.96
N LYS A 299 17.52 0.66 5.46
CA LYS A 299 18.58 1.25 6.28
C LYS A 299 18.03 2.36 7.18
N ASN A 300 17.38 3.36 6.60
CA ASN A 300 16.88 4.52 7.32
C ASN A 300 15.80 4.16 8.34
N TYR A 301 14.92 3.20 8.01
CA TYR A 301 13.91 2.70 8.93
C TYR A 301 14.54 2.01 10.14
N ARG A 302 15.56 1.16 9.91
CA ARG A 302 16.32 0.49 11.00
C ARG A 302 17.05 1.48 11.90
N GLU A 303 17.67 2.50 11.32
CA GLU A 303 18.36 3.54 12.08
C GLU A 303 17.41 4.33 12.98
N THR A 304 16.19 4.58 12.49
CA THR A 304 15.18 5.38 13.20
C THR A 304 14.41 4.57 14.25
N THR A 305 13.98 3.34 13.89
CA THR A 305 13.04 2.55 14.73
C THR A 305 13.72 1.43 15.52
N ARG A 306 14.95 1.08 15.17
CA ARG A 306 15.71 -0.09 15.72
C ARG A 306 15.05 -1.43 15.40
N SER A 307 14.17 -1.49 14.40
CA SER A 307 13.48 -2.70 13.93
C SER A 307 13.56 -2.83 12.41
N ASN A 308 13.33 -4.04 11.91
CA ASN A 308 13.19 -4.27 10.48
C ASN A 308 11.84 -3.73 9.99
N PRO A 309 11.78 -3.10 8.81
CA PRO A 309 10.51 -2.73 8.22
C PRO A 309 9.75 -3.96 7.70
N ASP A 310 8.44 -3.94 7.87
CA ASP A 310 7.47 -4.83 7.23
C ASP A 310 6.79 -4.14 6.03
N MET A 311 5.88 -4.83 5.35
CA MET A 311 5.14 -4.27 4.20
C MET A 311 4.28 -3.07 4.57
N MET A 312 3.75 -3.01 5.79
CA MET A 312 2.97 -1.85 6.25
C MET A 312 3.88 -0.64 6.54
N ALA A 313 5.09 -0.87 7.04
CA ALA A 313 6.10 0.18 7.16
C ALA A 313 6.50 0.76 5.79
N MET A 314 6.68 -0.11 4.79
CA MET A 314 6.96 0.31 3.42
C MET A 314 5.80 1.11 2.82
N LEU A 315 4.57 0.65 2.98
CA LEU A 315 3.37 1.33 2.51
C LEU A 315 3.21 2.72 3.15
N GLY A 316 3.47 2.81 4.46
CA GLY A 316 3.49 4.08 5.19
C GLY A 316 4.56 5.03 4.65
N TYR A 317 5.78 4.54 4.48
CA TYR A 317 6.90 5.34 3.95
C TYR A 317 6.61 5.88 2.55
N GLU A 318 6.11 5.05 1.67
CA GLU A 318 5.71 5.46 0.31
C GLU A 318 4.61 6.52 0.34
N THR A 319 3.62 6.36 1.22
CA THR A 319 2.55 7.35 1.43
C THR A 319 3.11 8.68 1.95
N GLY A 320 4.09 8.62 2.85
CA GLY A 320 4.81 9.80 3.33
C GLY A 320 5.58 10.52 2.21
N LEU A 321 6.27 9.77 1.34
CA LEU A 321 6.94 10.32 0.16
C LEU A 321 5.96 10.97 -0.82
N LEU A 322 4.83 10.33 -1.09
CA LEU A 322 3.76 10.88 -1.95
C LEU A 322 3.24 12.20 -1.38
N THR A 323 2.93 12.21 -0.10
CA THR A 323 2.48 13.42 0.61
C THR A 323 3.51 14.54 0.51
N TYR A 324 4.78 14.22 0.79
CA TYR A 324 5.87 15.17 0.66
C TYR A 324 5.97 15.75 -0.75
N ARG A 325 5.96 14.89 -1.78
CA ARG A 325 6.08 15.31 -3.18
C ARG A 325 4.91 16.18 -3.63
N ALA A 326 3.69 15.83 -3.25
CA ALA A 326 2.51 16.65 -3.53
C ALA A 326 2.65 18.05 -2.92
N LEU A 327 3.01 18.13 -1.63
CA LEU A 327 3.25 19.40 -0.96
C LEU A 327 4.38 20.22 -1.60
N ALA A 328 5.47 19.58 -2.02
CA ALA A 328 6.60 20.25 -2.67
C ALA A 328 6.24 20.78 -4.07
N SER A 329 5.36 20.09 -4.80
CA SER A 329 4.96 20.47 -6.17
C SER A 329 3.95 21.61 -6.22
N CYS A 330 3.24 21.89 -5.12
CA CYS A 330 2.18 22.91 -5.08
C CYS A 330 2.67 24.37 -5.06
N ASN A 331 3.97 24.62 -5.00
CA ASN A 331 4.58 25.97 -5.04
C ASN A 331 3.93 27.00 -4.10
N GLY A 332 3.36 26.52 -2.97
CA GLY A 332 2.69 27.36 -1.96
C GLY A 332 1.16 27.45 -2.09
N ASP A 333 0.56 26.91 -3.14
CA ASP A 333 -0.89 26.72 -3.23
C ASP A 333 -1.28 25.33 -2.68
N PHE A 334 -1.64 25.27 -1.41
CA PHE A 334 -2.06 24.05 -0.71
C PHE A 334 -3.58 23.89 -0.70
N SER A 335 -4.27 24.35 -1.77
CA SER A 335 -5.67 24.00 -1.98
C SER A 335 -5.81 22.50 -2.24
N GLY A 336 -6.94 21.93 -1.85
CA GLY A 336 -7.17 20.50 -2.05
C GLY A 336 -7.14 20.09 -3.51
N THR A 337 -7.60 20.96 -4.42
CA THR A 337 -7.51 20.73 -5.87
C THR A 337 -6.06 20.69 -6.36
N SER A 338 -5.21 21.61 -5.90
CA SER A 338 -3.78 21.61 -6.25
C SER A 338 -3.06 20.38 -5.68
N LEU A 339 -3.37 19.97 -4.44
CA LEU A 339 -2.82 18.76 -3.84
C LEU A 339 -3.30 17.50 -4.57
N ALA A 340 -4.58 17.41 -4.91
CA ALA A 340 -5.12 16.28 -5.67
C ALA A 340 -4.49 16.18 -7.06
N HIS A 341 -4.31 17.31 -7.76
CA HIS A 341 -3.60 17.34 -9.03
C HIS A 341 -2.15 16.87 -8.90
N ALA A 342 -1.44 17.37 -7.91
CA ALA A 342 -0.05 16.98 -7.65
C ALA A 342 0.10 15.50 -7.32
N LEU A 343 -0.84 14.90 -6.58
CA LEU A 343 -0.89 13.46 -6.33
C LEU A 343 -1.13 12.66 -7.61
N ARG A 344 -2.07 13.09 -8.45
CA ARG A 344 -2.42 12.39 -9.69
C ARG A 344 -1.28 12.37 -10.69
N GLU A 345 -0.50 13.42 -10.74
CA GLU A 345 0.69 13.54 -11.60
C GLU A 345 1.95 12.93 -10.96
N ALA A 346 1.86 12.41 -9.72
CA ALA A 346 3.02 11.88 -9.04
C ALA A 346 3.61 10.68 -9.80
N ARG A 347 4.90 10.79 -10.10
CA ARG A 347 5.74 9.71 -10.65
C ARG A 347 6.98 9.67 -9.78
N MET A 348 7.32 8.50 -9.26
CA MET A 348 8.50 8.37 -8.41
C MET A 348 9.06 6.96 -8.44
N THR A 349 10.31 6.85 -8.05
CA THR A 349 10.90 5.58 -7.66
C THR A 349 10.67 5.40 -6.17
N SER A 350 9.98 4.36 -5.79
CA SER A 350 9.65 4.00 -4.41
C SER A 350 10.47 2.78 -3.97
N PRO A 351 10.40 2.35 -2.70
CA PRO A 351 11.05 1.11 -2.25
C PRO A 351 10.64 -0.14 -3.05
N ARG A 352 9.45 -0.15 -3.63
CA ARG A 352 8.97 -1.26 -4.47
C ARG A 352 9.18 -1.03 -5.98
N GLY A 353 9.95 -0.02 -6.38
CA GLY A 353 10.26 0.31 -7.78
C GLY A 353 9.48 1.50 -8.28
N ASP A 354 9.20 1.53 -9.58
CA ASP A 354 8.49 2.62 -10.21
C ASP A 354 7.04 2.69 -9.72
N PHE A 355 6.65 3.90 -9.34
CA PHE A 355 5.33 4.18 -8.79
C PHE A 355 4.63 5.27 -9.59
N SER A 356 3.35 5.06 -9.86
CA SER A 356 2.42 6.09 -10.32
C SER A 356 1.00 5.78 -9.85
N PHE A 357 0.14 6.78 -9.85
CA PHE A 357 -1.29 6.52 -9.83
C PHE A 357 -1.83 6.39 -11.25
N ASP A 358 -2.76 5.48 -11.43
CA ASP A 358 -3.59 5.44 -12.63
C ASP A 358 -4.42 6.75 -12.69
N PRO A 359 -4.37 7.50 -13.81
CA PRO A 359 -4.98 8.82 -13.88
C PRO A 359 -6.52 8.79 -13.84
N GLU A 360 -7.14 7.69 -14.25
CA GLU A 360 -8.60 7.55 -14.28
C GLU A 360 -9.14 7.07 -12.93
N THR A 361 -8.46 6.12 -12.31
CA THR A 361 -8.96 5.45 -11.11
C THR A 361 -8.36 5.93 -9.80
N GLY A 362 -7.19 6.58 -9.85
CA GLY A 362 -6.42 6.93 -8.64
C GLY A 362 -5.77 5.74 -7.93
N TRP A 363 -5.71 4.56 -8.57
CA TRP A 363 -5.09 3.35 -8.01
C TRP A 363 -3.59 3.33 -8.26
N ALA A 364 -2.83 2.90 -7.25
CA ALA A 364 -1.38 2.76 -7.35
C ALA A 364 -0.99 1.67 -8.35
N GLN A 365 -0.13 2.03 -9.29
CA GLN A 365 0.53 1.13 -10.22
C GLN A 365 1.97 0.92 -9.77
N THR A 366 2.31 -0.30 -9.40
CA THR A 366 3.61 -0.68 -8.86
C THR A 366 4.02 -2.06 -9.34
N PRO A 367 5.31 -2.37 -9.42
CA PRO A 367 5.77 -3.72 -9.75
C PRO A 367 5.31 -4.78 -8.73
N MET A 368 5.26 -6.03 -9.19
CA MET A 368 5.06 -7.22 -8.38
C MET A 368 6.23 -8.18 -8.62
N TYR A 369 6.64 -8.88 -7.58
CA TYR A 369 7.83 -9.74 -7.58
C TYR A 369 7.47 -11.16 -7.15
N LEU A 370 7.78 -12.15 -7.98
CA LEU A 370 7.81 -13.53 -7.51
C LEU A 370 8.90 -13.64 -6.43
N THR A 371 8.56 -14.20 -5.30
CA THR A 371 9.45 -14.35 -4.15
C THR A 371 9.41 -15.80 -3.68
N SER A 372 10.57 -16.43 -3.57
CA SER A 372 10.73 -17.77 -3.03
C SER A 372 11.43 -17.73 -1.68
N ILE A 373 10.97 -18.54 -0.72
CA ILE A 373 11.63 -18.65 0.59
C ILE A 373 12.76 -19.67 0.48
N ARG A 374 14.00 -19.22 0.66
CA ARG A 374 15.19 -20.09 0.68
C ARG A 374 15.68 -20.33 2.10
N ALA A 375 16.06 -21.58 2.35
CA ALA A 375 16.74 -21.96 3.58
C ALA A 375 18.24 -21.64 3.47
N GLY A 376 18.72 -20.72 4.29
CA GLY A 376 20.14 -20.50 4.53
C GLY A 376 20.62 -21.35 5.70
N LEU A 377 21.94 -21.28 6.02
CA LEU A 377 22.52 -22.05 7.11
C LEU A 377 21.92 -21.70 8.49
N PHE A 378 21.45 -20.46 8.67
CA PHE A 378 20.94 -19.98 9.96
C PHE A 378 19.65 -19.16 9.86
N ASN A 379 19.14 -18.91 8.65
CA ASN A 379 17.97 -18.05 8.44
C ASN A 379 17.19 -18.47 7.19
N LEU A 380 15.94 -18.05 7.16
CA LEU A 380 15.07 -18.11 6.00
C LEU A 380 15.09 -16.74 5.34
N THR A 381 15.33 -16.72 4.05
CA THR A 381 15.42 -15.47 3.28
C THR A 381 14.39 -15.47 2.17
N PRO A 382 13.46 -14.52 2.15
CA PRO A 382 12.65 -14.25 0.96
C PRO A 382 13.54 -13.67 -0.13
N GLU A 383 13.69 -14.40 -1.22
CA GLU A 383 14.47 -13.95 -2.39
C GLU A 383 13.52 -13.54 -3.51
N PRO A 384 13.36 -12.23 -3.77
CA PRO A 384 12.62 -11.75 -4.93
C PRO A 384 13.35 -12.14 -6.21
N HIS A 385 12.61 -12.65 -7.19
CA HIS A 385 13.15 -12.86 -8.52
C HIS A 385 13.36 -11.51 -9.23
N PRO A 386 14.38 -11.39 -10.07
CA PRO A 386 14.66 -10.13 -10.77
C PRO A 386 13.61 -9.78 -11.82
N GLU A 387 12.82 -10.76 -12.27
CA GLU A 387 11.75 -10.52 -13.22
C GLU A 387 10.58 -9.80 -12.56
N VAL A 388 10.31 -8.60 -13.03
CA VAL A 388 9.11 -7.85 -12.69
C VAL A 388 7.96 -8.48 -13.47
N LEU A 389 6.96 -8.99 -12.76
CA LEU A 389 5.78 -9.53 -13.42
C LEU A 389 4.98 -8.37 -14.03
N PRO A 390 4.66 -8.44 -15.34
CA PRO A 390 3.93 -7.38 -15.99
C PRO A 390 2.56 -7.24 -15.33
N GLN A 391 2.28 -6.04 -14.85
CA GLN A 391 0.95 -5.70 -14.37
C GLN A 391 0.02 -5.55 -15.58
N SER A 392 -0.76 -6.54 -15.86
CA SER A 392 -1.88 -6.38 -16.77
C SER A 392 -3.13 -6.00 -15.97
N ILE A 393 -3.07 -4.82 -15.33
CA ILE A 393 -4.25 -4.23 -14.65
C ILE A 393 -5.41 -4.15 -15.65
N ALA A 394 -5.14 -3.76 -16.88
CA ALA A 394 -6.18 -3.63 -17.92
C ALA A 394 -6.91 -4.96 -18.23
N ALA A 395 -6.18 -6.08 -18.34
CA ALA A 395 -6.82 -7.37 -18.57
C ALA A 395 -7.62 -7.85 -17.36
N HIS A 396 -7.11 -7.58 -16.16
CA HIS A 396 -7.76 -7.85 -14.90
C HIS A 396 -9.01 -6.98 -14.73
N ASP A 397 -8.92 -5.69 -15.02
CA ASP A 397 -10.02 -4.74 -14.95
C ASP A 397 -11.15 -5.10 -15.91
N LEU A 398 -10.84 -5.52 -17.14
CA LEU A 398 -11.82 -5.97 -18.11
C LEU A 398 -12.56 -7.24 -17.64
N ALA A 399 -11.85 -8.16 -17.02
CA ALA A 399 -12.44 -9.38 -16.47
C ALA A 399 -13.41 -9.09 -15.32
N PHE A 400 -13.02 -8.21 -14.40
CA PHE A 400 -13.87 -7.82 -13.27
C PHE A 400 -15.02 -6.89 -13.68
N ALA A 401 -14.81 -6.00 -14.66
CA ALA A 401 -15.87 -5.16 -15.20
C ALA A 401 -16.96 -5.94 -15.95
N ALA A 402 -16.64 -7.14 -16.42
CA ALA A 402 -17.61 -8.04 -17.05
C ALA A 402 -18.52 -8.77 -16.05
N LEU A 403 -18.26 -8.63 -14.73
CA LEU A 403 -19.09 -9.25 -13.71
C LEU A 403 -20.32 -8.39 -13.43
N ASP A 404 -21.50 -8.94 -13.68
CA ASP A 404 -22.79 -8.31 -13.38
C ASP A 404 -23.07 -8.13 -11.89
N THR A 405 -22.30 -8.77 -11.03
CA THR A 405 -22.47 -8.72 -9.57
C THR A 405 -21.14 -8.39 -8.91
N PRO A 406 -21.06 -7.35 -8.07
CA PRO A 406 -19.90 -7.16 -7.24
C PRO A 406 -19.77 -8.35 -6.29
N LEU A 407 -18.74 -9.17 -6.49
CA LEU A 407 -18.39 -10.24 -5.59
C LEU A 407 -17.85 -9.61 -4.31
N ARG A 408 -18.73 -9.34 -3.36
CA ARG A 408 -18.35 -8.71 -2.11
C ARG A 408 -18.62 -9.65 -0.97
N SER A 409 -17.61 -9.85 -0.19
CA SER A 409 -17.56 -10.81 0.88
C SER A 409 -18.35 -10.43 2.13
N GLY A 410 -18.60 -9.15 2.33
CA GLY A 410 -19.25 -8.63 3.52
C GLY A 410 -18.35 -8.32 4.71
N TRP A 411 -17.05 -8.65 4.68
CA TRP A 411 -16.12 -8.10 5.66
C TRP A 411 -15.85 -6.63 5.33
N LEU A 412 -15.92 -5.77 6.35
CA LEU A 412 -15.77 -4.32 6.17
C LEU A 412 -14.43 -3.80 6.69
N ASN A 413 -13.77 -4.53 7.58
CA ASN A 413 -12.45 -4.18 8.07
C ASN A 413 -11.38 -4.41 6.98
N PRO A 414 -10.26 -3.69 6.99
CA PRO A 414 -9.13 -4.01 6.14
C PRO A 414 -8.60 -5.42 6.45
N TYR A 415 -8.14 -6.14 5.44
CA TYR A 415 -7.57 -7.47 5.64
C TYR A 415 -6.44 -7.42 6.67
N LEU A 416 -6.40 -8.38 7.59
CA LEU A 416 -5.50 -8.49 8.74
C LEU A 416 -5.76 -7.49 9.89
N PHE A 417 -6.77 -6.66 9.82
CA PHE A 417 -7.12 -5.70 10.88
C PHE A 417 -8.42 -6.13 11.59
N VAL A 418 -8.33 -7.17 12.42
CA VAL A 418 -9.40 -7.73 13.25
C VAL A 418 -8.97 -7.87 14.69
#